data_ac7f81a1235a5a8ae97b8f4561ab1c9a
#
_entry.id   ac7f81a1235a5a8ae97b8f4561ab1c9a
#
_cell.length_a   1.000
_cell.length_b   1.000
_cell.length_c   1.000
_cell.angle_alpha   90.00
_cell.angle_beta   90.00
_cell.angle_gamma   90.00
#
_symmetry.space_group_name_H-M   'P 1'
#
loop_
_entity.id
_entity.type
_entity.pdbx_description
1 polymer ?
#
loop_
_entity_poly.entity_id
_entity_poly.type
_entity_poly.pdbx_seq_one_letter_code
_entity_poly.pdbx_strand_id
1 'polypeptide(L)'
;MNTNQMITNKNKSLIREFWNDFVSNYKIDIILAFILLVVVAATASIYPYLIQLVFDGLLDDNSNWIIFPFIIAFVAIIRGIAMFFQIRQVSKISLSISVDIQKKLTKQLITADLDELNKLSSGNHVSRIMNDVILIRDGFERTINNLVRDTFTVIALLFYLIWLDWLLSILVIVIYPLALRPIVRIGKKQKIIATSLQEQMEIVTSTLTEMIQGIRMVKSYNLENMEINRSKGVLNSLFKKMFSLVIGRAKVLPILEILGGVAAASVIGFASYRVSIGELSPGSVVGYVTALLMIAQPARALGTFNTVFQEAVSALGRIYTQLKITPKVISISSAPNLKIVKNKPPKITFKAVSFAYKKKNKVLDNINFVVNSGSKVALVGQSGSGKSTIINLISRFYDPIHGQILINEENIKDISLNSLRNNISLVSQETIIYNKSFMDNIRFGNLEAPDHKIKKAAMNADIHEFITNSLDGYNTVVGEGGNTLSGGQKQRLSIARAILKDAPILLLDEATSSLDSETESEINKTLETITKNKTTITIAHKLSTIVNSDQIILFNKGKIVGIGSHKELIKSSNYYKKLYNLGA
;
A
#
# COMPACT_ATOMS: atom_id res chain seq x y z
N MET A 1 -20.67 -23.78 -14.31
CA MET A 1 -20.34 -22.44 -14.77
C MET A 1 -18.82 -22.33 -14.93
N ASN A 2 -18.29 -22.08 -16.13
CA ASN A 2 -16.85 -22.14 -16.43
C ASN A 2 -16.08 -21.09 -15.59
N THR A 3 -14.98 -21.49 -14.96
CA THR A 3 -14.09 -20.64 -14.14
C THR A 3 -13.68 -19.36 -14.88
N ASN A 4 -13.50 -19.44 -16.20
CA ASN A 4 -13.21 -18.29 -17.07
C ASN A 4 -14.34 -17.28 -17.16
N GLN A 5 -15.61 -17.69 -17.13
CA GLN A 5 -16.76 -16.79 -17.13
C GLN A 5 -16.92 -16.05 -15.80
N MET A 6 -16.62 -16.72 -14.67
CA MET A 6 -16.63 -16.07 -13.35
C MET A 6 -15.54 -14.99 -13.21
N ILE A 7 -14.33 -15.28 -13.70
CA ILE A 7 -13.20 -14.31 -13.70
C ILE A 7 -13.54 -13.10 -14.58
N THR A 8 -14.11 -13.32 -15.75
CA THR A 8 -14.48 -12.25 -16.69
C THR A 8 -15.59 -11.36 -16.12
N ASN A 9 -16.60 -11.93 -15.46
CA ASN A 9 -17.67 -11.18 -14.82
C ASN A 9 -17.19 -10.38 -13.61
N LYS A 10 -16.29 -10.94 -12.80
CA LYS A 10 -15.67 -10.25 -11.68
C LYS A 10 -14.82 -9.05 -12.15
N ASN A 11 -14.06 -9.21 -13.22
CA ASN A 11 -13.26 -8.12 -13.78
C ASN A 11 -14.14 -6.98 -14.33
N LYS A 12 -15.26 -7.32 -14.99
CA LYS A 12 -16.23 -6.32 -15.49
C LYS A 12 -16.85 -5.52 -14.33
N SER A 13 -17.21 -6.17 -13.22
CA SER A 13 -17.75 -5.45 -12.06
C SER A 13 -16.73 -4.51 -11.42
N LEU A 14 -15.46 -4.93 -11.31
CA LEU A 14 -14.37 -4.11 -10.78
C LEU A 14 -14.09 -2.86 -11.65
N ILE A 15 -14.10 -3.03 -12.97
CA ILE A 15 -13.91 -1.91 -13.90
C ILE A 15 -15.07 -0.91 -13.81
N ARG A 16 -16.31 -1.41 -13.68
CA ARG A 16 -17.48 -0.55 -13.51
C ARG A 16 -17.45 0.22 -12.19
N GLU A 17 -17.07 -0.43 -11.09
CA GLU A 17 -16.87 0.23 -9.79
C GLU A 17 -15.78 1.30 -9.88
N PHE A 18 -14.65 0.97 -10.52
CA PHE A 18 -13.54 1.91 -10.73
C PHE A 18 -13.97 3.14 -11.55
N TRP A 19 -14.75 2.92 -12.61
CA TRP A 19 -15.32 4.00 -13.40
C TRP A 19 -16.19 4.92 -12.54
N ASN A 20 -17.11 4.36 -11.78
CA ASN A 20 -18.05 5.12 -10.96
C ASN A 20 -17.37 5.87 -9.82
N ASP A 21 -16.41 5.22 -9.14
CA ASP A 21 -15.77 5.75 -7.93
C ASP A 21 -14.71 6.83 -8.20
N PHE A 22 -13.99 6.72 -9.32
CA PHE A 22 -12.82 7.55 -9.58
C PHE A 22 -12.85 8.23 -10.96
N VAL A 23 -13.16 7.50 -12.03
CA VAL A 23 -13.02 7.99 -13.40
C VAL A 23 -14.13 8.96 -13.77
N SER A 24 -15.35 8.72 -13.30
CA SER A 24 -16.53 9.54 -13.61
C SER A 24 -16.43 10.99 -13.14
N ASN A 25 -15.55 11.29 -12.17
CA ASN A 25 -15.32 12.64 -11.69
C ASN A 25 -14.59 13.53 -12.72
N TYR A 26 -13.94 12.91 -13.71
CA TYR A 26 -13.14 13.57 -14.74
C TYR A 26 -13.75 13.50 -16.14
N LYS A 27 -15.09 13.36 -16.27
CA LYS A 27 -15.80 13.19 -17.56
C LYS A 27 -15.46 14.26 -18.59
N ILE A 28 -15.42 15.53 -18.19
CA ILE A 28 -15.12 16.66 -19.10
C ILE A 28 -13.68 16.55 -19.63
N ASP A 29 -12.73 16.28 -18.74
CA ASP A 29 -11.33 16.10 -19.11
C ASP A 29 -11.14 14.90 -20.05
N ILE A 30 -11.91 13.81 -19.85
CA ILE A 30 -11.90 12.62 -20.71
C ILE A 30 -12.46 12.93 -22.10
N ILE A 31 -13.55 13.70 -22.20
CA ILE A 31 -14.11 14.11 -23.49
C ILE A 31 -13.09 14.97 -24.25
N LEU A 32 -12.42 15.90 -23.58
CA LEU A 32 -11.39 16.72 -24.20
C LEU A 32 -10.20 15.86 -24.68
N ALA A 33 -9.75 14.91 -23.84
CA ALA A 33 -8.69 13.97 -24.23
C ALA A 33 -9.11 13.13 -25.45
N PHE A 34 -10.37 12.69 -25.52
CA PHE A 34 -10.91 11.94 -26.65
C PHE A 34 -10.92 12.75 -27.95
N ILE A 35 -11.35 14.01 -27.91
CA ILE A 35 -11.31 14.91 -29.07
C ILE A 35 -9.88 15.06 -29.58
N LEU A 36 -8.92 15.30 -28.69
CA LEU A 36 -7.51 15.42 -29.04
C LEU A 36 -6.94 14.12 -29.64
N LEU A 37 -7.35 12.95 -29.13
CA LEU A 37 -6.98 11.65 -29.66
C LEU A 37 -7.49 11.45 -31.10
N VAL A 38 -8.72 11.87 -31.39
CA VAL A 38 -9.28 11.80 -32.74
C VAL A 38 -8.51 12.71 -33.69
N VAL A 39 -8.15 13.93 -33.26
CA VAL A 39 -7.33 14.85 -34.07
C VAL A 39 -5.96 14.25 -34.36
N VAL A 40 -5.29 13.65 -33.38
CA VAL A 40 -3.98 12.98 -33.56
C VAL A 40 -4.08 11.78 -34.51
N ALA A 41 -5.16 11.00 -34.42
CA ALA A 41 -5.38 9.85 -35.31
C ALA A 41 -5.70 10.28 -36.73
N ALA A 42 -6.57 11.29 -36.91
CA ALA A 42 -6.93 11.83 -38.23
C ALA A 42 -5.71 12.43 -38.95
N THR A 43 -4.91 13.25 -38.25
CA THR A 43 -3.69 13.82 -38.82
C THR A 43 -2.67 12.76 -39.20
N ALA A 44 -2.62 11.59 -38.51
CA ALA A 44 -1.73 10.49 -38.87
C ALA A 44 -2.04 9.88 -40.25
N SER A 45 -3.32 9.76 -40.63
CA SER A 45 -3.73 9.20 -41.91
C SER A 45 -3.62 10.21 -43.07
N ILE A 46 -3.58 11.50 -42.78
CA ILE A 46 -3.40 12.55 -43.80
C ILE A 46 -1.95 12.55 -44.36
N TYR A 47 -0.96 12.17 -43.53
CA TYR A 47 0.45 12.18 -44.00
C TYR A 47 0.73 11.34 -45.22
N PRO A 48 0.35 10.05 -45.31
CA PRO A 48 0.57 9.24 -46.50
C PRO A 48 -0.12 9.83 -47.74
N TYR A 49 -1.30 10.40 -47.55
CA TYR A 49 -2.04 11.06 -48.65
C TYR A 49 -1.32 12.32 -49.15
N LEU A 50 -0.81 13.17 -48.26
CA LEU A 50 -0.03 14.35 -48.67
C LEU A 50 1.26 13.98 -49.38
N ILE A 51 1.96 12.93 -48.90
CA ILE A 51 3.16 12.42 -49.55
C ILE A 51 2.83 11.90 -50.97
N GLN A 52 1.73 11.18 -51.11
CA GLN A 52 1.24 10.75 -52.44
C GLN A 52 1.07 11.96 -53.38
N LEU A 53 0.36 13.00 -52.92
CA LEU A 53 0.10 14.21 -53.74
C LEU A 53 1.39 14.92 -54.16
N VAL A 54 2.40 14.98 -53.28
CA VAL A 54 3.71 15.55 -53.60
C VAL A 54 4.39 14.80 -54.75
N PHE A 55 4.39 13.46 -54.68
CA PHE A 55 5.04 12.65 -55.68
C PHE A 55 4.30 12.64 -57.01
N ASP A 56 2.96 12.64 -56.98
CA ASP A 56 2.16 12.76 -58.21
C ASP A 56 2.32 14.14 -58.84
N GLY A 57 2.37 15.20 -58.01
CA GLY A 57 2.55 16.57 -58.49
C GLY A 57 3.95 16.89 -59.04
N LEU A 58 5.00 16.12 -58.64
CA LEU A 58 6.33 16.24 -59.20
C LEU A 58 6.41 15.72 -60.64
N LEU A 59 5.47 14.87 -61.04
CA LEU A 59 5.40 14.26 -62.39
C LEU A 59 4.49 15.07 -63.35
N ASP A 60 3.74 16.03 -62.81
CA ASP A 60 2.81 16.90 -63.56
C ASP A 60 3.46 18.26 -63.77
N ASP A 61 3.72 18.64 -65.04
CA ASP A 61 4.41 19.89 -65.40
C ASP A 61 3.69 21.19 -64.98
N ASN A 62 2.43 21.11 -64.55
CA ASN A 62 1.57 22.24 -64.13
C ASN A 62 1.28 22.31 -62.62
N SER A 63 1.91 21.53 -61.78
CA SER A 63 1.57 21.46 -60.37
C SER A 63 2.32 22.49 -59.54
N ASN A 64 1.61 23.15 -58.60
CA ASN A 64 2.19 24.03 -57.56
C ASN A 64 2.86 23.20 -56.46
N TRP A 65 3.88 22.38 -56.79
CA TRP A 65 4.58 21.49 -55.90
C TRP A 65 5.14 22.22 -54.67
N ILE A 66 5.41 23.54 -54.73
CA ILE A 66 5.93 24.38 -53.65
C ILE A 66 4.94 24.45 -52.48
N ILE A 67 3.61 24.32 -52.69
CA ILE A 67 2.61 24.44 -51.64
C ILE A 67 2.56 23.22 -50.74
N PHE A 68 2.79 22.02 -51.26
CA PHE A 68 2.68 20.77 -50.49
C PHE A 68 3.61 20.66 -49.27
N PRO A 69 4.92 21.03 -49.35
CA PRO A 69 5.79 21.04 -48.18
C PRO A 69 5.26 21.92 -47.04
N PHE A 70 4.66 23.07 -47.34
CA PHE A 70 4.04 23.95 -46.32
C PHE A 70 2.81 23.32 -45.67
N ILE A 71 1.97 22.62 -46.48
CA ILE A 71 0.82 21.89 -45.95
C ILE A 71 1.29 20.75 -45.03
N ILE A 72 2.31 19.99 -45.43
CA ILE A 72 2.88 18.93 -44.57
C ILE A 72 3.42 19.52 -43.26
N ALA A 73 4.19 20.61 -43.35
CA ALA A 73 4.70 21.30 -42.14
C ALA A 73 3.56 21.80 -41.24
N PHE A 74 2.51 22.36 -41.82
CA PHE A 74 1.33 22.83 -41.08
C PHE A 74 0.59 21.66 -40.36
N VAL A 75 0.37 20.54 -41.06
CA VAL A 75 -0.23 19.32 -40.48
C VAL A 75 0.67 18.76 -39.37
N ALA A 76 2.01 18.79 -39.56
CA ALA A 76 2.97 18.37 -38.54
C ALA A 76 2.87 19.21 -37.27
N ILE A 77 2.76 20.56 -37.41
CA ILE A 77 2.62 21.47 -36.28
C ILE A 77 1.30 21.21 -35.55
N ILE A 78 0.17 21.10 -36.25
CA ILE A 78 -1.14 20.78 -35.64
C ILE A 78 -1.06 19.46 -34.89
N ARG A 79 -0.51 18.42 -35.50
CA ARG A 79 -0.36 17.11 -34.87
C ARG A 79 0.52 17.18 -33.62
N GLY A 80 1.66 17.89 -33.69
CA GLY A 80 2.57 18.06 -32.55
C GLY A 80 1.90 18.74 -31.38
N ILE A 81 1.16 19.84 -31.65
CA ILE A 81 0.39 20.57 -30.65
C ILE A 81 -0.72 19.69 -30.05
N ALA A 82 -1.50 19.03 -30.91
CA ALA A 82 -2.57 18.13 -30.45
C ALA A 82 -2.04 16.98 -29.61
N MET A 83 -0.89 16.38 -30.00
CA MET A 83 -0.24 15.31 -29.26
C MET A 83 0.25 15.78 -27.90
N PHE A 84 0.85 16.97 -27.80
CA PHE A 84 1.28 17.56 -26.54
C PHE A 84 0.10 17.74 -25.56
N PHE A 85 -0.97 18.38 -26.03
CA PHE A 85 -2.15 18.60 -25.19
C PHE A 85 -2.86 17.29 -24.83
N GLN A 86 -2.88 16.31 -25.73
CA GLN A 86 -3.44 14.98 -25.49
C GLN A 86 -2.67 14.25 -24.39
N ILE A 87 -1.32 14.19 -24.48
CA ILE A 87 -0.48 13.57 -23.47
C ILE A 87 -0.66 14.29 -22.12
N ARG A 88 -0.59 15.62 -22.11
CA ARG A 88 -0.81 16.43 -20.90
C ARG A 88 -2.16 16.12 -20.24
N GLN A 89 -3.23 16.03 -21.03
CA GLN A 89 -4.58 15.81 -20.51
C GLN A 89 -4.76 14.41 -19.95
N VAL A 90 -4.29 13.40 -20.68
CA VAL A 90 -4.34 11.99 -20.21
C VAL A 90 -3.50 11.79 -18.95
N SER A 91 -2.29 12.36 -18.90
CA SER A 91 -1.42 12.27 -17.71
C SER A 91 -2.02 13.03 -16.51
N LYS A 92 -2.65 14.19 -16.73
CA LYS A 92 -3.37 14.91 -15.67
C LYS A 92 -4.48 14.04 -15.06
N ILE A 93 -5.31 13.42 -15.89
CA ILE A 93 -6.39 12.55 -15.43
C ILE A 93 -5.83 11.36 -14.66
N SER A 94 -4.85 10.66 -15.22
CA SER A 94 -4.28 9.44 -14.62
C SER A 94 -3.61 9.71 -13.27
N LEU A 95 -2.89 10.83 -13.15
CA LEU A 95 -2.27 11.26 -11.89
C LEU A 95 -3.31 11.67 -10.86
N SER A 96 -4.35 12.40 -11.26
CA SER A 96 -5.45 12.81 -10.36
C SER A 96 -6.19 11.59 -9.79
N ILE A 97 -6.54 10.62 -10.65
CA ILE A 97 -7.13 9.34 -10.21
C ILE A 97 -6.21 8.62 -9.22
N SER A 98 -4.90 8.58 -9.49
CA SER A 98 -3.91 7.94 -8.61
C SER A 98 -3.91 8.57 -7.22
N VAL A 99 -3.88 9.89 -7.14
CA VAL A 99 -3.91 10.64 -5.88
C VAL A 99 -5.22 10.40 -5.13
N ASP A 100 -6.36 10.35 -5.82
CA ASP A 100 -7.65 10.09 -5.19
C ASP A 100 -7.74 8.67 -4.62
N ILE A 101 -7.20 7.66 -5.32
CA ILE A 101 -7.07 6.30 -4.81
C ILE A 101 -6.19 6.28 -3.56
N GLN A 102 -5.01 6.94 -3.61
CA GLN A 102 -4.09 7.01 -2.47
C GLN A 102 -4.72 7.66 -1.25
N LYS A 103 -5.46 8.79 -1.44
CA LYS A 103 -6.20 9.45 -0.34
C LYS A 103 -7.24 8.53 0.27
N LYS A 104 -8.05 7.84 -0.58
CA LYS A 104 -9.10 6.92 -0.11
C LYS A 104 -8.52 5.72 0.63
N LEU A 105 -7.42 5.14 0.13
CA LEU A 105 -6.69 4.04 0.80
C LEU A 105 -6.08 4.48 2.12
N THR A 106 -5.41 5.63 2.16
CA THR A 106 -4.81 6.16 3.39
C THR A 106 -5.87 6.40 4.46
N LYS A 107 -7.00 7.04 4.08
CA LYS A 107 -8.14 7.21 4.98
C LYS A 107 -8.65 5.88 5.51
N GLN A 108 -8.84 4.89 4.63
CA GLN A 108 -9.31 3.56 4.99
C GLN A 108 -8.35 2.85 5.96
N LEU A 109 -7.03 2.94 5.73
CA LEU A 109 -6.04 2.35 6.63
C LEU A 109 -6.05 2.99 8.03
N ILE A 110 -6.11 4.32 8.10
CA ILE A 110 -6.12 5.03 9.39
C ILE A 110 -7.39 4.70 10.19
N THR A 111 -8.52 4.46 9.51
CA THR A 111 -9.79 4.13 10.15
C THR A 111 -10.05 2.63 10.31
N ALA A 112 -9.18 1.78 9.80
CA ALA A 112 -9.31 0.32 9.89
C ALA A 112 -9.04 -0.19 11.31
N ASP A 113 -9.62 -1.33 11.65
CA ASP A 113 -9.36 -2.03 12.91
C ASP A 113 -7.95 -2.61 12.95
N LEU A 114 -7.36 -2.69 14.13
CA LEU A 114 -6.06 -3.35 14.36
C LEU A 114 -6.05 -4.81 13.87
N ASP A 115 -7.17 -5.53 13.98
CA ASP A 115 -7.31 -6.90 13.46
C ASP A 115 -7.03 -6.98 11.95
N GLU A 116 -7.52 -6.02 11.19
CA GLU A 116 -7.32 -5.97 9.74
C GLU A 116 -5.89 -5.50 9.37
N LEU A 117 -5.38 -4.51 10.09
CA LEU A 117 -4.02 -4.01 9.88
C LEU A 117 -2.95 -5.08 10.15
N ASN A 118 -3.16 -5.90 11.18
CA ASN A 118 -2.23 -6.96 11.56
C ASN A 118 -2.27 -8.21 10.64
N LYS A 119 -3.23 -8.29 9.69
CA LYS A 119 -3.26 -9.38 8.70
C LYS A 119 -2.17 -9.30 7.66
N LEU A 120 -1.68 -8.10 7.39
CA LEU A 120 -0.63 -7.81 6.42
C LEU A 120 0.51 -7.05 7.10
N SER A 121 1.73 -7.25 6.63
CA SER A 121 2.86 -6.44 7.08
C SER A 121 2.73 -4.98 6.65
N SER A 122 3.34 -4.06 7.39
CA SER A 122 3.37 -2.63 7.05
C SER A 122 3.90 -2.39 5.62
N GLY A 123 4.91 -3.14 5.19
CA GLY A 123 5.45 -3.08 3.83
C GLY A 123 4.42 -3.43 2.76
N ASN A 124 3.54 -4.42 3.02
CA ASN A 124 2.47 -4.78 2.09
C ASN A 124 1.42 -3.67 1.96
N HIS A 125 1.08 -2.98 3.05
CA HIS A 125 0.16 -1.84 3.00
C HIS A 125 0.77 -0.67 2.21
N VAL A 126 2.04 -0.35 2.45
CA VAL A 126 2.76 0.68 1.68
C VAL A 126 2.84 0.31 0.20
N SER A 127 3.18 -0.96 -0.12
CA SER A 127 3.24 -1.44 -1.51
C SER A 127 1.90 -1.29 -2.24
N ARG A 128 0.76 -1.53 -1.58
CA ARG A 128 -0.57 -1.30 -2.17
C ARG A 128 -0.84 0.16 -2.49
N ILE A 129 -0.46 1.08 -1.59
CA ILE A 129 -0.65 2.52 -1.82
C ILE A 129 0.27 3.05 -2.91
N MET A 130 1.49 2.53 -3.03
CA MET A 130 2.48 3.04 -3.97
C MET A 130 2.47 2.24 -5.28
N ASN A 131 2.81 0.96 -5.22
CA ASN A 131 3.05 0.15 -6.42
C ASN A 131 1.75 -0.26 -7.14
N ASP A 132 0.71 -0.71 -6.41
CA ASP A 132 -0.55 -1.09 -7.06
C ASP A 132 -1.24 0.09 -7.71
N VAL A 133 -1.14 1.30 -7.13
CA VAL A 133 -1.68 2.52 -7.74
C VAL A 133 -0.92 2.90 -8.99
N ILE A 134 0.41 2.73 -9.03
CA ILE A 134 1.21 2.94 -10.25
C ILE A 134 0.76 1.98 -11.37
N LEU A 135 0.54 0.70 -11.06
CA LEU A 135 0.05 -0.27 -12.05
C LEU A 135 -1.32 0.12 -12.63
N ILE A 136 -2.22 0.65 -11.78
CA ILE A 136 -3.54 1.13 -12.25
C ILE A 136 -3.37 2.36 -13.13
N ARG A 137 -2.53 3.32 -12.72
CA ARG A 137 -2.23 4.52 -13.51
C ARG A 137 -1.72 4.16 -14.88
N ASP A 138 -0.69 3.32 -14.94
CA ASP A 138 -0.05 2.90 -16.18
C ASP A 138 -1.03 2.11 -17.07
N GLY A 139 -1.87 1.26 -16.45
CA GLY A 139 -2.94 0.56 -17.15
C GLY A 139 -3.99 1.49 -17.74
N PHE A 140 -4.42 2.50 -17.00
CA PHE A 140 -5.38 3.51 -17.47
C PHE A 140 -4.78 4.35 -18.61
N GLU A 141 -3.55 4.84 -18.46
CA GLU A 141 -2.86 5.66 -19.44
C GLU A 141 -2.63 4.90 -20.75
N ARG A 142 -2.19 3.63 -20.66
CA ARG A 142 -2.04 2.77 -21.84
C ARG A 142 -3.37 2.37 -22.46
N THR A 143 -4.44 2.22 -21.67
CA THR A 143 -5.77 1.96 -22.22
C THR A 143 -6.20 3.10 -23.12
N ILE A 144 -6.05 4.36 -22.69
CA ILE A 144 -6.41 5.51 -23.48
C ILE A 144 -5.49 5.65 -24.71
N ASN A 145 -4.19 5.61 -24.50
CA ASN A 145 -3.23 5.82 -25.58
C ASN A 145 -3.19 4.65 -26.57
N ASN A 146 -3.06 3.40 -26.10
CA ASN A 146 -2.88 2.26 -27.01
C ASN A 146 -4.19 1.70 -27.52
N LEU A 147 -5.24 1.58 -26.66
CA LEU A 147 -6.50 1.01 -27.12
C LEU A 147 -7.31 2.03 -27.92
N VAL A 148 -7.40 3.28 -27.47
CA VAL A 148 -8.22 4.28 -28.14
C VAL A 148 -7.46 4.91 -29.30
N ARG A 149 -6.37 5.64 -29.04
CA ARG A 149 -5.61 6.35 -30.09
C ARG A 149 -5.12 5.43 -31.19
N ASP A 150 -4.42 4.35 -30.80
CA ASP A 150 -3.75 3.50 -31.76
C ASP A 150 -4.75 2.65 -32.57
N THR A 151 -5.91 2.29 -31.97
CA THR A 151 -7.01 1.65 -32.74
C THR A 151 -7.58 2.58 -33.79
N PHE A 152 -7.88 3.84 -33.43
CA PHE A 152 -8.37 4.83 -34.41
C PHE A 152 -7.33 5.10 -35.51
N THR A 153 -6.04 5.20 -35.14
CA THR A 153 -4.94 5.39 -36.10
C THR A 153 -4.83 4.19 -37.06
N VAL A 154 -4.90 2.95 -36.54
CA VAL A 154 -4.87 1.74 -37.38
C VAL A 154 -6.07 1.69 -38.31
N ILE A 155 -7.28 1.97 -37.81
CA ILE A 155 -8.50 1.97 -38.65
C ILE A 155 -8.40 3.04 -39.73
N ALA A 156 -7.95 4.24 -39.43
CA ALA A 156 -7.83 5.33 -40.37
C ALA A 156 -6.77 5.02 -41.48
N LEU A 157 -5.63 4.45 -41.09
CA LEU A 157 -4.59 4.02 -42.05
C LEU A 157 -5.05 2.84 -42.88
N LEU A 158 -5.74 1.85 -42.30
CA LEU A 158 -6.30 0.71 -43.08
C LEU A 158 -7.36 1.20 -44.07
N PHE A 159 -8.21 2.15 -43.69
CA PHE A 159 -9.19 2.75 -44.60
C PHE A 159 -8.49 3.45 -45.76
N TYR A 160 -7.43 4.22 -45.50
CA TYR A 160 -6.63 4.87 -46.54
C TYR A 160 -5.97 3.82 -47.49
N LEU A 161 -5.39 2.72 -46.96
CA LEU A 161 -4.79 1.67 -47.75
C LEU A 161 -5.80 0.98 -48.67
N ILE A 162 -7.00 0.64 -48.17
CA ILE A 162 -8.07 -0.01 -48.95
C ILE A 162 -8.63 0.96 -50.01
N TRP A 163 -8.78 2.24 -49.66
CA TRP A 163 -9.25 3.27 -50.57
C TRP A 163 -8.25 3.48 -51.71
N LEU A 164 -6.95 3.45 -51.44
CA LEU A 164 -5.91 3.66 -52.43
C LEU A 164 -5.82 2.48 -53.42
N ASP A 165 -5.74 1.28 -52.89
CA ASP A 165 -5.76 0.05 -53.69
C ASP A 165 -6.21 -1.16 -52.86
N TRP A 166 -7.39 -1.69 -53.16
CA TRP A 166 -7.95 -2.83 -52.46
C TRP A 166 -7.21 -4.13 -52.71
N LEU A 167 -6.59 -4.29 -53.88
CA LEU A 167 -5.87 -5.52 -54.30
C LEU A 167 -4.54 -5.62 -53.55
N LEU A 168 -3.77 -4.51 -53.43
CA LEU A 168 -2.58 -4.43 -52.62
C LEU A 168 -2.92 -4.67 -51.15
N SER A 169 -4.08 -4.20 -50.67
CA SER A 169 -4.52 -4.38 -49.29
C SER A 169 -4.84 -5.83 -48.95
N ILE A 170 -5.40 -6.62 -49.89
CA ILE A 170 -5.57 -8.07 -49.71
C ILE A 170 -4.22 -8.76 -49.54
N LEU A 171 -3.21 -8.41 -50.34
CA LEU A 171 -1.86 -8.97 -50.21
C LEU A 171 -1.28 -8.75 -48.82
N VAL A 172 -1.42 -7.55 -48.26
CA VAL A 172 -0.99 -7.21 -46.89
C VAL A 172 -1.77 -8.01 -45.86
N ILE A 173 -3.12 -8.10 -45.99
CA ILE A 173 -3.97 -8.86 -45.09
C ILE A 173 -3.62 -10.36 -45.07
N VAL A 174 -3.17 -10.94 -46.18
CA VAL A 174 -2.73 -12.34 -46.23
C VAL A 174 -1.36 -12.54 -45.56
N ILE A 175 -0.42 -11.61 -45.79
CA ILE A 175 0.93 -11.70 -45.20
C ILE A 175 0.91 -11.47 -43.67
N TYR A 176 0.04 -10.62 -43.16
CA TYR A 176 0.03 -10.23 -41.76
C TYR A 176 -0.20 -11.39 -40.74
N PRO A 177 -1.12 -12.35 -40.96
CA PRO A 177 -1.27 -13.51 -40.07
C PRO A 177 -0.06 -14.45 -40.08
N LEU A 178 0.67 -14.54 -41.18
CA LEU A 178 1.91 -15.32 -41.27
C LEU A 178 2.98 -14.72 -40.37
N ALA A 179 3.06 -13.39 -40.32
CA ALA A 179 3.97 -12.65 -39.43
C ALA A 179 3.58 -12.76 -37.96
N LEU A 180 2.28 -12.79 -37.62
CA LEU A 180 1.81 -12.84 -36.25
C LEU A 180 2.05 -14.18 -35.53
N ARG A 181 1.97 -15.31 -36.23
CA ARG A 181 2.10 -16.66 -35.64
C ARG A 181 3.41 -16.87 -34.85
N PRO A 182 4.63 -16.56 -35.39
CA PRO A 182 5.87 -16.66 -34.62
C PRO A 182 5.88 -15.77 -33.36
N ILE A 183 5.36 -14.55 -33.48
CA ILE A 183 5.32 -13.56 -32.41
C ILE A 183 4.45 -14.04 -31.26
N VAL A 184 3.26 -14.56 -31.55
CA VAL A 184 2.34 -15.11 -30.54
C VAL A 184 2.96 -16.32 -29.81
N ARG A 185 3.68 -17.21 -30.56
CA ARG A 185 4.40 -18.34 -29.95
C ARG A 185 5.50 -17.87 -28.99
N ILE A 186 6.32 -16.89 -29.43
CA ILE A 186 7.34 -16.28 -28.57
C ILE A 186 6.68 -15.66 -27.36
N GLY A 187 5.60 -14.89 -27.50
CA GLY A 187 4.88 -14.25 -26.41
C GLY A 187 4.38 -15.23 -25.35
N LYS A 188 3.80 -16.37 -25.75
CA LYS A 188 3.39 -17.43 -24.82
C LYS A 188 4.57 -17.99 -24.01
N LYS A 189 5.71 -18.27 -24.68
CA LYS A 189 6.92 -18.76 -24.01
C LYS A 189 7.49 -17.71 -23.05
N GLN A 190 7.49 -16.43 -23.46
CA GLN A 190 7.97 -15.32 -22.63
C GLN A 190 7.13 -15.13 -21.37
N LYS A 191 5.82 -15.36 -21.42
CA LYS A 191 4.94 -15.31 -20.24
C LYS A 191 5.39 -16.30 -19.16
N ILE A 192 5.73 -17.53 -19.52
CA ILE A 192 6.20 -18.57 -18.58
C ILE A 192 7.54 -18.14 -17.96
N ILE A 193 8.48 -17.63 -18.77
CA ILE A 193 9.78 -17.16 -18.31
C ILE A 193 9.60 -15.97 -17.36
N ALA A 194 8.70 -15.04 -17.66
CA ALA A 194 8.41 -13.88 -16.82
C ALA A 194 7.86 -14.28 -15.43
N THR A 195 6.97 -15.27 -15.37
CA THR A 195 6.48 -15.81 -14.09
C THR A 195 7.63 -16.41 -13.27
N SER A 196 8.47 -17.26 -13.89
CA SER A 196 9.64 -17.85 -13.24
C SER A 196 10.69 -16.81 -12.82
N LEU A 197 10.81 -15.70 -13.54
CA LEU A 197 11.64 -14.56 -13.14
C LEU A 197 11.10 -13.87 -11.89
N GLN A 198 9.79 -13.68 -11.81
CA GLN A 198 9.16 -13.06 -10.64
C GLN A 198 9.37 -13.91 -9.37
N GLU A 199 9.22 -15.24 -9.47
CA GLU A 199 9.53 -16.16 -8.37
C GLU A 199 11.01 -16.05 -7.94
N GLN A 200 11.94 -15.93 -8.92
CA GLN A 200 13.35 -15.76 -8.62
C GLN A 200 13.67 -14.42 -7.98
N MET A 201 12.99 -13.34 -8.37
CA MET A 201 13.12 -12.02 -7.74
C MET A 201 12.67 -12.06 -6.28
N GLU A 202 11.63 -12.81 -5.95
CA GLU A 202 11.17 -13.01 -4.58
C GLU A 202 12.23 -13.74 -3.74
N ILE A 203 12.86 -14.80 -4.29
CA ILE A 203 13.96 -15.52 -3.64
C ILE A 203 15.15 -14.59 -3.39
N VAL A 204 15.54 -13.77 -4.38
CA VAL A 204 16.64 -12.79 -4.22
C VAL A 204 16.31 -11.80 -3.13
N THR A 205 15.11 -11.22 -3.17
CA THR A 205 14.68 -10.22 -2.19
C THR A 205 14.66 -10.79 -0.78
N SER A 206 14.11 -11.99 -0.58
CA SER A 206 14.09 -12.64 0.73
C SER A 206 15.51 -12.96 1.22
N THR A 207 16.39 -13.49 0.37
CA THR A 207 17.79 -13.80 0.72
C THR A 207 18.57 -12.55 1.12
N LEU A 208 18.45 -11.46 0.36
CA LEU A 208 19.13 -10.20 0.68
C LEU A 208 18.59 -9.56 1.96
N THR A 209 17.27 -9.62 2.16
CA THR A 209 16.64 -9.12 3.39
C THR A 209 17.11 -9.89 4.61
N GLU A 210 17.14 -11.23 4.53
CA GLU A 210 17.64 -12.11 5.59
C GLU A 210 19.10 -11.79 5.93
N MET A 211 19.94 -11.64 4.90
CA MET A 211 21.36 -11.31 5.06
C MET A 211 21.56 -9.94 5.74
N ILE A 212 20.82 -8.91 5.33
CA ILE A 212 20.93 -7.56 5.90
C ILE A 212 20.43 -7.55 7.35
N GLN A 213 19.31 -8.20 7.64
CA GLN A 213 18.78 -8.31 9.01
C GLN A 213 19.71 -9.13 9.91
N GLY A 214 20.35 -10.16 9.36
CA GLY A 214 21.30 -11.02 10.05
C GLY A 214 22.74 -10.52 10.03
N ILE A 215 23.05 -9.31 9.55
CA ILE A 215 24.43 -8.84 9.30
C ILE A 215 25.31 -8.90 10.56
N ARG A 216 24.74 -8.61 11.74
CA ARG A 216 25.46 -8.73 13.01
C ARG A 216 25.90 -10.17 13.29
N MET A 217 25.04 -11.15 13.00
CA MET A 217 25.35 -12.58 13.13
C MET A 217 26.43 -12.98 12.13
N VAL A 218 26.30 -12.57 10.85
CA VAL A 218 27.30 -12.83 9.81
C VAL A 218 28.68 -12.33 10.25
N LYS A 219 28.75 -11.11 10.82
CA LYS A 219 29.99 -10.52 11.35
C LYS A 219 30.53 -11.27 12.59
N SER A 220 29.63 -11.61 13.53
CA SER A 220 30.03 -12.26 14.78
C SER A 220 30.62 -13.66 14.59
N TYR A 221 30.19 -14.36 13.55
CA TYR A 221 30.60 -15.72 13.24
C TYR A 221 31.53 -15.83 12.04
N ASN A 222 32.01 -14.70 11.46
CA ASN A 222 32.90 -14.65 10.28
C ASN A 222 32.35 -15.43 9.08
N LEU A 223 31.04 -15.27 8.80
CA LEU A 223 30.32 -15.98 7.74
C LEU A 223 30.26 -15.22 6.41
N GLU A 224 31.04 -14.13 6.23
CA GLU A 224 31.00 -13.27 5.06
C GLU A 224 31.19 -14.04 3.75
N ASN A 225 32.19 -14.93 3.69
CA ASN A 225 32.47 -15.71 2.48
C ASN A 225 31.33 -16.68 2.14
N MET A 226 30.69 -17.27 3.15
CA MET A 226 29.54 -18.14 2.96
C MET A 226 28.36 -17.38 2.37
N GLU A 227 28.00 -16.22 2.95
CA GLU A 227 26.88 -15.39 2.48
C GLU A 227 27.16 -14.74 1.11
N ILE A 228 28.41 -14.34 0.83
CA ILE A 228 28.81 -13.87 -0.51
C ILE A 228 28.61 -14.97 -1.55
N ASN A 229 28.99 -16.21 -1.27
CA ASN A 229 28.85 -17.33 -2.20
C ASN A 229 27.37 -17.71 -2.37
N ARG A 230 26.57 -17.70 -1.30
CA ARG A 230 25.10 -17.88 -1.35
C ARG A 230 24.44 -16.81 -2.23
N SER A 231 24.77 -15.54 -2.02
CA SER A 231 24.25 -14.42 -2.80
C SER A 231 24.65 -14.50 -4.28
N LYS A 232 25.90 -14.84 -4.58
CA LYS A 232 26.37 -15.07 -5.97
C LYS A 232 25.56 -16.16 -6.66
N GLY A 233 25.25 -17.26 -6.00
CA GLY A 233 24.45 -18.35 -6.56
C GLY A 233 23.03 -17.89 -6.95
N VAL A 234 22.37 -17.17 -6.05
CA VAL A 234 21.00 -16.66 -6.28
C VAL A 234 20.97 -15.59 -7.35
N LEU A 235 21.94 -14.65 -7.35
CA LEU A 235 22.08 -13.60 -8.37
C LEU A 235 22.42 -14.15 -9.76
N ASN A 236 23.27 -15.16 -9.85
CA ASN A 236 23.58 -15.84 -11.12
C ASN A 236 22.34 -16.56 -11.68
N SER A 237 21.50 -17.14 -10.85
CA SER A 237 20.24 -17.75 -11.25
C SER A 237 19.26 -16.69 -11.77
N LEU A 238 19.17 -15.54 -11.10
CA LEU A 238 18.42 -14.38 -11.56
C LEU A 238 18.91 -13.91 -12.94
N PHE A 239 20.24 -13.72 -13.10
CA PHE A 239 20.83 -13.31 -14.37
C PHE A 239 20.43 -14.25 -15.51
N LYS A 240 20.55 -15.57 -15.33
CA LYS A 240 20.17 -16.55 -16.36
C LYS A 240 18.72 -16.41 -16.81
N LYS A 241 17.79 -16.22 -15.86
CA LYS A 241 16.35 -16.01 -16.16
C LYS A 241 16.10 -14.67 -16.84
N MET A 242 16.72 -13.58 -16.35
CA MET A 242 16.63 -12.26 -16.98
C MET A 242 17.18 -12.30 -18.41
N PHE A 243 18.34 -12.88 -18.61
CA PHE A 243 18.96 -13.01 -19.92
C PHE A 243 18.09 -13.81 -20.88
N SER A 244 17.51 -14.93 -20.44
CA SER A 244 16.56 -15.71 -21.24
C SER A 244 15.32 -14.89 -21.66
N LEU A 245 14.81 -14.04 -20.76
CA LEU A 245 13.70 -13.13 -21.07
C LEU A 245 14.10 -12.08 -22.10
N VAL A 246 15.27 -11.45 -21.93
CA VAL A 246 15.80 -10.42 -22.84
C VAL A 246 16.05 -10.99 -24.24
N ILE A 247 16.73 -12.14 -24.33
CA ILE A 247 16.99 -12.81 -25.62
C ILE A 247 15.69 -13.22 -26.34
N GLY A 248 14.70 -13.70 -25.55
CA GLY A 248 13.41 -14.02 -26.14
C GLY A 248 12.67 -12.80 -26.69
N ARG A 249 12.76 -11.66 -26.02
CA ARG A 249 12.21 -10.38 -26.51
C ARG A 249 13.00 -9.85 -27.72
N ALA A 250 14.32 -9.96 -27.66
CA ALA A 250 15.21 -9.51 -28.75
C ALA A 250 14.95 -10.20 -30.07
N LYS A 251 14.48 -11.46 -30.06
CA LYS A 251 14.13 -12.20 -31.30
C LYS A 251 12.93 -11.62 -32.05
N VAL A 252 12.06 -10.87 -31.36
CA VAL A 252 10.82 -10.34 -31.97
C VAL A 252 11.13 -9.27 -33.03
N LEU A 253 12.05 -8.35 -32.73
CA LEU A 253 12.40 -7.26 -33.65
C LEU A 253 13.00 -7.73 -34.96
N PRO A 254 14.04 -8.59 -35.01
CA PRO A 254 14.57 -9.11 -36.25
C PRO A 254 13.55 -9.89 -37.08
N ILE A 255 12.68 -10.68 -36.45
CA ILE A 255 11.61 -11.39 -37.14
C ILE A 255 10.65 -10.40 -37.80
N LEU A 256 10.25 -9.35 -37.10
CA LEU A 256 9.38 -8.32 -37.65
C LEU A 256 10.05 -7.57 -38.80
N GLU A 257 11.34 -7.29 -38.68
CA GLU A 257 12.10 -6.59 -39.72
C GLU A 257 12.23 -7.42 -41.00
N ILE A 258 12.58 -8.70 -40.88
CA ILE A 258 12.63 -9.62 -42.01
C ILE A 258 11.25 -9.74 -42.69
N LEU A 259 10.20 -9.98 -41.90
CA LEU A 259 8.85 -10.14 -42.43
C LEU A 259 8.30 -8.84 -43.02
N GLY A 260 8.61 -7.69 -42.35
CA GLY A 260 8.29 -6.36 -42.86
C GLY A 260 9.00 -6.04 -44.18
N GLY A 261 10.28 -6.39 -44.28
CA GLY A 261 11.06 -6.25 -45.53
C GLY A 261 10.51 -7.10 -46.68
N VAL A 262 10.17 -8.36 -46.38
CA VAL A 262 9.55 -9.24 -47.41
C VAL A 262 8.17 -8.70 -47.82
N ALA A 263 7.36 -8.23 -46.87
CA ALA A 263 6.07 -7.63 -47.18
C ALA A 263 6.22 -6.35 -48.02
N ALA A 264 7.16 -5.48 -47.66
CA ALA A 264 7.44 -4.25 -48.41
C ALA A 264 7.93 -4.57 -49.84
N ALA A 265 8.85 -5.52 -49.98
CA ALA A 265 9.32 -5.94 -51.29
C ALA A 265 8.21 -6.51 -52.18
N SER A 266 7.32 -7.33 -51.58
CA SER A 266 6.15 -7.89 -52.28
C SER A 266 5.17 -6.80 -52.71
N VAL A 267 4.89 -5.84 -51.84
CA VAL A 267 4.01 -4.70 -52.12
C VAL A 267 4.62 -3.81 -53.21
N ILE A 268 5.91 -3.45 -53.08
CA ILE A 268 6.59 -2.60 -54.05
C ILE A 268 6.65 -3.31 -55.43
N GLY A 269 6.98 -4.60 -55.45
CA GLY A 269 7.04 -5.37 -56.71
C GLY A 269 5.70 -5.45 -57.43
N PHE A 270 4.61 -5.76 -56.69
CA PHE A 270 3.28 -5.82 -57.25
C PHE A 270 2.72 -4.43 -57.62
N ALA A 271 2.98 -3.41 -56.79
CA ALA A 271 2.60 -2.03 -57.09
C ALA A 271 3.34 -1.49 -58.33
N SER A 272 4.65 -1.79 -58.50
CA SER A 272 5.41 -1.39 -59.68
C SER A 272 4.85 -2.03 -60.98
N TYR A 273 4.41 -3.28 -60.92
CA TYR A 273 3.71 -3.93 -62.01
C TYR A 273 2.41 -3.18 -62.34
N ARG A 274 1.59 -2.80 -61.33
CA ARG A 274 0.36 -2.04 -61.53
C ARG A 274 0.61 -0.63 -62.12
N VAL A 275 1.70 0.02 -61.73
CA VAL A 275 2.13 1.30 -62.32
C VAL A 275 2.51 1.09 -63.79
N SER A 276 3.21 0.02 -64.14
CA SER A 276 3.64 -0.24 -65.54
C SER A 276 2.47 -0.48 -66.50
N ILE A 277 1.32 -0.95 -66.00
CA ILE A 277 0.07 -1.11 -66.77
C ILE A 277 -0.86 0.10 -66.68
N GLY A 278 -0.46 1.20 -66.00
CA GLY A 278 -1.20 2.46 -65.95
C GLY A 278 -2.35 2.49 -64.94
N GLU A 279 -2.46 1.49 -64.06
CA GLU A 279 -3.57 1.41 -63.06
C GLU A 279 -3.29 2.17 -61.75
N LEU A 280 -2.02 2.46 -61.46
CA LEU A 280 -1.62 3.23 -60.27
C LEU A 280 -0.64 4.33 -60.63
N SER A 281 -0.69 5.45 -59.88
CA SER A 281 0.33 6.49 -59.97
C SER A 281 1.59 6.11 -59.14
N PRO A 282 2.78 6.58 -59.53
CA PRO A 282 4.00 6.42 -58.71
C PRO A 282 3.85 7.00 -57.28
N GLY A 283 3.16 8.12 -57.13
CA GLY A 283 2.87 8.70 -55.81
C GLY A 283 1.99 7.81 -54.94
N SER A 284 1.05 7.07 -55.55
CA SER A 284 0.21 6.09 -54.84
C SER A 284 1.08 4.97 -54.20
N VAL A 285 2.14 4.53 -54.87
CA VAL A 285 3.06 3.52 -54.31
C VAL A 285 3.78 4.08 -53.08
N VAL A 286 4.30 5.30 -53.17
CA VAL A 286 5.00 5.95 -52.05
C VAL A 286 4.05 6.20 -50.89
N GLY A 287 2.83 6.67 -51.13
CA GLY A 287 1.78 6.86 -50.11
C GLY A 287 1.42 5.54 -49.42
N TYR A 288 1.27 4.46 -50.20
CA TYR A 288 0.97 3.11 -49.70
C TYR A 288 2.07 2.59 -48.75
N VAL A 289 3.34 2.65 -49.18
CA VAL A 289 4.50 2.23 -48.36
C VAL A 289 4.60 3.08 -47.09
N THR A 290 4.38 4.40 -47.18
CA THR A 290 4.40 5.29 -46.02
C THR A 290 3.31 4.90 -45.02
N ALA A 291 2.10 4.61 -45.46
CA ALA A 291 1.01 4.18 -44.57
C ALA A 291 1.33 2.84 -43.89
N LEU A 292 1.92 1.88 -44.61
CA LEU A 292 2.38 0.60 -44.05
C LEU A 292 3.45 0.79 -42.96
N LEU A 293 4.40 1.67 -43.16
CA LEU A 293 5.42 1.98 -42.15
C LEU A 293 4.81 2.65 -40.92
N MET A 294 3.84 3.53 -41.14
CA MET A 294 3.18 4.24 -40.04
C MET A 294 2.25 3.35 -39.21
N ILE A 295 1.65 2.31 -39.79
CA ILE A 295 0.76 1.38 -39.08
C ILE A 295 1.51 0.44 -38.12
N ALA A 296 2.80 0.20 -38.35
CA ALA A 296 3.61 -0.79 -37.64
C ALA A 296 3.72 -0.48 -36.13
N GLN A 297 3.89 0.78 -35.75
CA GLN A 297 4.03 1.20 -34.34
C GLN A 297 2.70 1.06 -33.56
N PRO A 298 1.56 1.61 -34.01
CA PRO A 298 0.26 1.42 -33.38
C PRO A 298 -0.15 -0.06 -33.26
N ALA A 299 0.05 -0.85 -34.30
CA ALA A 299 -0.27 -2.27 -34.29
C ALA A 299 0.52 -3.04 -33.22
N ARG A 300 1.80 -2.70 -33.04
CA ARG A 300 2.68 -3.28 -32.00
C ARG A 300 2.21 -2.88 -30.60
N ALA A 301 1.80 -1.63 -30.41
CA ALA A 301 1.28 -1.12 -29.14
C ALA A 301 0.00 -1.86 -28.69
N LEU A 302 -0.91 -2.12 -29.64
CA LEU A 302 -2.13 -2.92 -29.39
C LEU A 302 -1.78 -4.36 -28.97
N GLY A 303 -0.73 -4.96 -29.53
CA GLY A 303 -0.28 -6.31 -29.13
C GLY A 303 0.19 -6.43 -27.67
N THR A 304 0.75 -5.37 -27.10
CA THR A 304 1.25 -5.35 -25.72
C THR A 304 0.22 -4.89 -24.68
N PHE A 305 -0.88 -4.29 -25.11
CA PHE A 305 -1.91 -3.72 -24.27
C PHE A 305 -2.47 -4.70 -23.24
N ASN A 306 -2.81 -5.93 -23.68
CA ASN A 306 -3.50 -6.90 -22.83
C ASN A 306 -2.73 -7.25 -21.55
N THR A 307 -1.40 -7.30 -21.60
CA THR A 307 -0.57 -7.62 -20.42
C THR A 307 -0.70 -6.54 -19.36
N VAL A 308 -0.50 -5.28 -19.73
CA VAL A 308 -0.57 -4.15 -18.78
C VAL A 308 -1.99 -3.96 -18.24
N PHE A 309 -2.99 -4.17 -19.09
CA PHE A 309 -4.39 -4.12 -18.66
C PHE A 309 -4.71 -5.20 -17.60
N GLN A 310 -4.23 -6.44 -17.77
CA GLN A 310 -4.44 -7.50 -16.78
C GLN A 310 -3.69 -7.24 -15.47
N GLU A 311 -2.49 -6.67 -15.52
CA GLU A 311 -1.76 -6.23 -14.33
C GLU A 311 -2.52 -5.15 -13.56
N ALA A 312 -3.05 -4.14 -14.26
CA ALA A 312 -3.87 -3.09 -13.67
C ALA A 312 -5.17 -3.62 -13.04
N VAL A 313 -5.88 -4.53 -13.72
CA VAL A 313 -7.11 -5.16 -13.19
C VAL A 313 -6.80 -6.00 -11.94
N SER A 314 -5.68 -6.71 -11.92
CA SER A 314 -5.23 -7.46 -10.76
C SER A 314 -4.92 -6.54 -9.57
N ALA A 315 -4.20 -5.44 -9.80
CA ALA A 315 -3.92 -4.41 -8.78
C ALA A 315 -5.22 -3.77 -8.26
N LEU A 316 -6.16 -3.47 -9.17
CA LEU A 316 -7.49 -2.95 -8.83
C LEU A 316 -8.25 -3.90 -7.91
N GLY A 317 -8.19 -5.21 -8.17
CA GLY A 317 -8.79 -6.23 -7.31
C GLY A 317 -8.23 -6.21 -5.89
N ARG A 318 -6.91 -6.04 -5.71
CA ARG A 318 -6.28 -5.92 -4.39
C ARG A 318 -6.70 -4.64 -3.67
N ILE A 319 -6.76 -3.51 -4.38
CA ILE A 319 -7.19 -2.22 -3.83
C ILE A 319 -8.65 -2.29 -3.37
N TYR A 320 -9.56 -2.80 -4.20
CA TYR A 320 -10.97 -2.91 -3.82
C TYR A 320 -11.20 -3.90 -2.68
N THR A 321 -10.42 -4.96 -2.60
CA THR A 321 -10.45 -5.86 -1.43
C THR A 321 -10.14 -5.09 -0.14
N GLN A 322 -9.21 -4.14 -0.18
CA GLN A 322 -8.88 -3.30 0.97
C GLN A 322 -9.90 -2.20 1.23
N LEU A 323 -10.38 -1.51 0.20
CA LEU A 323 -11.38 -0.45 0.33
C LEU A 323 -12.74 -0.95 0.85
N LYS A 324 -13.07 -2.22 0.59
CA LYS A 324 -14.33 -2.86 1.06
C LYS A 324 -14.27 -3.40 2.48
N ILE A 325 -13.11 -3.30 3.16
CA ILE A 325 -13.00 -3.67 4.56
C ILE A 325 -13.82 -2.67 5.39
N THR A 326 -14.88 -3.17 6.04
CA THR A 326 -15.66 -2.40 7.00
C THR A 326 -15.09 -2.63 8.40
N PRO A 327 -14.81 -1.58 9.17
CA PRO A 327 -14.41 -1.71 10.56
C PRO A 327 -15.45 -2.50 11.34
N LYS A 328 -15.02 -3.45 12.18
CA LYS A 328 -15.90 -4.22 13.10
C LYS A 328 -16.19 -3.42 14.35
N VAL A 329 -15.19 -2.65 14.81
CA VAL A 329 -15.30 -1.76 15.97
C VAL A 329 -15.82 -0.41 15.48
N ILE A 330 -17.14 -0.27 15.44
CA ILE A 330 -17.79 0.96 14.96
C ILE A 330 -18.21 1.81 16.18
N SER A 331 -17.90 3.11 16.13
CA SER A 331 -18.54 4.09 17.00
C SER A 331 -19.92 4.40 16.46
N ILE A 332 -20.96 4.12 17.21
CA ILE A 332 -22.31 4.52 16.86
C ILE A 332 -22.35 6.06 16.87
N SER A 333 -22.77 6.69 15.79
CA SER A 333 -22.72 8.15 15.63
C SER A 333 -23.53 8.91 16.71
N SER A 334 -24.55 8.29 17.28
CA SER A 334 -25.39 8.78 18.37
C SER A 334 -25.03 8.23 19.75
N ALA A 335 -23.90 7.50 19.88
CA ALA A 335 -23.52 6.91 21.17
C ALA A 335 -23.23 8.00 22.21
N PRO A 336 -23.73 7.84 23.44
CA PRO A 336 -23.50 8.78 24.52
C PRO A 336 -22.02 8.84 24.90
N ASN A 337 -21.61 9.96 25.47
CA ASN A 337 -20.30 10.07 26.07
C ASN A 337 -20.27 9.32 27.42
N LEU A 338 -19.12 8.70 27.70
CA LEU A 338 -18.86 8.06 29.00
C LEU A 338 -19.02 9.07 30.13
N LYS A 339 -19.92 8.79 31.05
CA LYS A 339 -20.16 9.65 32.22
C LYS A 339 -19.14 9.35 33.29
N ILE A 340 -18.19 10.25 33.47
CA ILE A 340 -17.23 10.19 34.59
C ILE A 340 -17.48 11.38 35.50
N VAL A 341 -17.70 11.09 36.78
CA VAL A 341 -17.85 12.12 37.81
C VAL A 341 -16.46 12.71 38.09
N LYS A 342 -16.35 14.03 38.08
CA LYS A 342 -15.10 14.73 38.35
C LYS A 342 -14.52 14.27 39.71
N ASN A 343 -13.23 13.94 39.74
CA ASN A 343 -12.49 13.43 40.89
C ASN A 343 -12.94 12.04 41.44
N LYS A 344 -13.77 11.29 40.69
CA LYS A 344 -14.10 9.92 41.03
C LYS A 344 -13.68 9.00 39.89
N PRO A 345 -12.57 8.29 40.02
CA PRO A 345 -12.11 7.34 38.98
C PRO A 345 -13.19 6.28 38.73
N PRO A 346 -13.33 5.80 37.48
CA PRO A 346 -14.37 4.85 37.14
C PRO A 346 -14.04 3.43 37.60
N LYS A 347 -15.09 2.65 37.90
CA LYS A 347 -15.04 1.21 38.13
C LYS A 347 -15.05 0.48 36.78
N ILE A 348 -14.25 -0.59 36.63
CA ILE A 348 -14.23 -1.43 35.44
C ILE A 348 -14.68 -2.85 35.79
N THR A 349 -15.63 -3.41 35.04
CA THR A 349 -16.19 -4.74 35.33
C THR A 349 -16.16 -5.60 34.07
N PHE A 350 -15.58 -6.78 34.16
CA PHE A 350 -15.63 -7.84 33.15
C PHE A 350 -16.71 -8.85 33.54
N LYS A 351 -17.71 -9.08 32.67
CA LYS A 351 -18.79 -10.04 32.88
C LYS A 351 -18.77 -11.11 31.80
N ALA A 352 -18.37 -12.33 32.14
CA ALA A 352 -18.33 -13.52 31.29
C ALA A 352 -17.61 -13.28 29.94
N VAL A 353 -16.51 -12.53 29.94
CA VAL A 353 -15.81 -12.11 28.73
C VAL A 353 -15.01 -13.25 28.13
N SER A 354 -15.30 -13.58 26.85
CA SER A 354 -14.52 -14.53 26.04
C SER A 354 -14.03 -13.85 24.77
N PHE A 355 -12.77 -14.13 24.37
CA PHE A 355 -12.14 -13.51 23.21
C PHE A 355 -11.18 -14.46 22.48
N ALA A 356 -11.07 -14.29 21.16
CA ALA A 356 -10.09 -14.94 20.30
C ALA A 356 -9.70 -14.00 19.13
N TYR A 357 -8.42 -13.90 18.82
CA TYR A 357 -7.94 -13.17 17.63
C TYR A 357 -8.28 -13.93 16.33
N LYS A 358 -8.23 -15.27 16.37
CA LYS A 358 -8.63 -16.15 15.26
C LYS A 358 -9.72 -17.10 15.75
N LYS A 359 -10.74 -17.34 14.93
CA LYS A 359 -11.95 -18.13 15.29
C LYS A 359 -11.69 -19.47 16.00
N LYS A 360 -10.51 -20.08 15.84
CA LYS A 360 -10.21 -21.42 16.39
C LYS A 360 -9.54 -21.42 17.77
N ASN A 361 -8.90 -20.34 18.21
CA ASN A 361 -8.09 -20.34 19.42
C ASN A 361 -8.59 -19.26 20.39
N LYS A 362 -9.34 -19.67 21.41
CA LYS A 362 -9.73 -18.77 22.51
C LYS A 362 -8.48 -18.32 23.27
N VAL A 363 -8.33 -17.00 23.43
CA VAL A 363 -7.27 -16.38 24.22
C VAL A 363 -7.76 -16.05 25.61
N LEU A 364 -9.05 -15.71 25.75
CA LEU A 364 -9.73 -15.49 27.03
C LEU A 364 -11.01 -16.32 27.05
N ASP A 365 -11.27 -17.00 28.15
CA ASP A 365 -12.43 -17.88 28.32
C ASP A 365 -13.16 -17.57 29.63
N ASN A 366 -14.37 -17.01 29.52
CA ASN A 366 -15.29 -16.69 30.62
C ASN A 366 -14.66 -15.87 31.75
N ILE A 367 -14.02 -14.75 31.40
CA ILE A 367 -13.31 -13.87 32.34
C ILE A 367 -14.30 -13.01 33.12
N ASN A 368 -14.22 -13.09 34.44
CA ASN A 368 -15.04 -12.34 35.39
C ASN A 368 -14.16 -11.69 36.47
N PHE A 369 -14.11 -10.37 36.53
CA PHE A 369 -13.46 -9.63 37.60
C PHE A 369 -13.93 -8.17 37.67
N VAL A 370 -13.61 -7.52 38.75
CA VAL A 370 -13.95 -6.12 39.02
C VAL A 370 -12.68 -5.37 39.44
N VAL A 371 -12.45 -4.23 38.81
CA VAL A 371 -11.45 -3.23 39.21
C VAL A 371 -12.21 -2.10 39.88
N ASN A 372 -12.02 -1.93 41.18
CA ASN A 372 -12.70 -0.89 41.96
C ASN A 372 -12.22 0.51 41.55
N SER A 373 -13.08 1.51 41.77
CA SER A 373 -12.77 2.92 41.55
C SER A 373 -11.48 3.31 42.28
N GLY A 374 -10.51 3.85 41.56
CA GLY A 374 -9.24 4.35 42.12
C GLY A 374 -8.26 3.27 42.57
N SER A 375 -8.56 1.97 42.38
CA SER A 375 -7.66 0.89 42.75
C SER A 375 -6.58 0.63 41.70
N LYS A 376 -5.44 0.13 42.17
CA LYS A 376 -4.32 -0.35 41.35
C LYS A 376 -4.34 -1.87 41.28
N VAL A 377 -4.60 -2.40 40.09
CA VAL A 377 -4.72 -3.85 39.83
C VAL A 377 -3.55 -4.35 38.99
N ALA A 378 -2.89 -5.42 39.44
CA ALA A 378 -1.85 -6.10 38.70
C ALA A 378 -2.40 -7.35 37.97
N LEU A 379 -2.15 -7.48 36.67
CA LEU A 379 -2.37 -8.68 35.91
C LEU A 379 -1.09 -9.51 35.87
N VAL A 380 -1.13 -10.71 36.45
CA VAL A 380 0.05 -11.60 36.62
C VAL A 380 -0.21 -12.94 35.96
N GLY A 381 0.80 -13.52 35.35
CA GLY A 381 0.72 -14.84 34.69
C GLY A 381 1.82 -15.04 33.66
N GLN A 382 1.98 -16.25 33.16
CA GLN A 382 2.97 -16.56 32.12
C GLN A 382 2.75 -15.76 30.84
N SER A 383 3.80 -15.64 30.00
CA SER A 383 3.67 -15.05 28.67
C SER A 383 2.60 -15.81 27.85
N GLY A 384 1.80 -15.09 27.07
CA GLY A 384 0.68 -15.70 26.31
C GLY A 384 -0.56 -16.07 27.13
N SER A 385 -0.64 -15.76 28.43
CA SER A 385 -1.83 -16.06 29.25
C SER A 385 -3.04 -15.15 29.01
N GLY A 386 -2.91 -14.11 28.17
CA GLY A 386 -4.01 -13.20 27.79
C GLY A 386 -4.00 -11.83 28.47
N LYS A 387 -2.95 -11.46 29.21
CA LYS A 387 -2.86 -10.18 29.95
C LYS A 387 -2.97 -8.95 29.04
N SER A 388 -2.16 -8.84 27.99
CA SER A 388 -2.20 -7.71 27.05
C SER A 388 -3.53 -7.65 26.26
N THR A 389 -4.20 -8.80 26.12
CA THR A 389 -5.55 -8.85 25.52
C THR A 389 -6.58 -8.10 26.37
N ILE A 390 -6.45 -8.12 27.72
CA ILE A 390 -7.31 -7.35 28.62
C ILE A 390 -7.18 -5.84 28.34
N ILE A 391 -5.94 -5.33 28.20
CA ILE A 391 -5.65 -3.93 27.88
C ILE A 391 -6.25 -3.56 26.51
N ASN A 392 -6.08 -4.42 25.51
CA ASN A 392 -6.62 -4.21 24.17
C ASN A 392 -8.15 -4.14 24.16
N LEU A 393 -8.82 -4.97 24.97
CA LEU A 393 -10.28 -5.00 25.09
C LEU A 393 -10.81 -3.77 25.84
N ILE A 394 -10.15 -3.30 26.90
CA ILE A 394 -10.55 -2.06 27.64
C ILE A 394 -10.42 -0.84 26.71
N SER A 395 -9.33 -0.77 25.93
CA SER A 395 -9.10 0.30 24.93
C SER A 395 -10.05 0.18 23.72
N ARG A 396 -10.85 -0.88 23.70
CA ARG A 396 -11.74 -1.25 22.58
C ARG A 396 -11.02 -1.19 21.23
N PHE A 397 -9.81 -1.80 21.18
CA PHE A 397 -9.14 -2.12 19.91
C PHE A 397 -9.76 -3.36 19.26
N TYR A 398 -10.42 -4.17 20.08
CA TYR A 398 -11.20 -5.34 19.71
C TYR A 398 -12.46 -5.40 20.56
N ASP A 399 -13.53 -5.97 20.02
CA ASP A 399 -14.75 -6.29 20.78
C ASP A 399 -14.73 -7.76 21.25
N PRO A 400 -15.20 -8.07 22.47
CA PRO A 400 -15.32 -9.45 22.96
C PRO A 400 -16.32 -10.25 22.11
N ILE A 401 -16.07 -11.57 21.97
CA ILE A 401 -16.96 -12.49 21.25
C ILE A 401 -18.21 -12.77 22.10
N HIS A 402 -18.02 -12.99 23.41
CA HIS A 402 -19.07 -13.17 24.39
C HIS A 402 -18.80 -12.33 25.62
N GLY A 403 -19.86 -12.02 26.38
CA GLY A 403 -19.78 -11.20 27.56
C GLY A 403 -19.72 -9.72 27.27
N GLN A 404 -19.49 -8.92 28.30
CA GLN A 404 -19.46 -7.47 28.23
C GLN A 404 -18.43 -6.87 29.18
N ILE A 405 -17.90 -5.71 28.79
CA ILE A 405 -17.00 -4.90 29.62
C ILE A 405 -17.72 -3.60 29.96
N LEU A 406 -17.82 -3.31 31.25
CA LEU A 406 -18.54 -2.15 31.74
C LEU A 406 -17.58 -1.16 32.41
N ILE A 407 -17.80 0.11 32.16
CA ILE A 407 -17.17 1.24 32.88
C ILE A 407 -18.29 2.02 33.56
N ASN A 408 -18.26 2.11 34.91
CA ASN A 408 -19.36 2.67 35.71
C ASN A 408 -20.73 2.09 35.33
N GLU A 409 -20.77 0.77 35.07
CA GLU A 409 -21.97 0.01 34.68
C GLU A 409 -22.47 0.25 33.25
N GLU A 410 -21.87 1.19 32.49
CA GLU A 410 -22.14 1.40 31.06
C GLU A 410 -21.27 0.47 30.20
N ASN A 411 -21.88 -0.22 29.23
CA ASN A 411 -21.15 -1.12 28.35
C ASN A 411 -20.30 -0.30 27.37
N ILE A 412 -19.01 -0.62 27.26
CA ILE A 412 -18.08 0.10 26.35
C ILE A 412 -18.49 0.04 24.89
N LYS A 413 -19.31 -0.94 24.48
CA LYS A 413 -19.85 -1.03 23.11
C LYS A 413 -20.85 0.07 22.81
N ASP A 414 -21.58 0.52 23.82
CA ASP A 414 -22.67 1.49 23.70
C ASP A 414 -22.21 2.93 23.89
N ILE A 415 -20.92 3.13 24.17
CA ILE A 415 -20.30 4.45 24.41
C ILE A 415 -19.57 4.93 23.17
N SER A 416 -19.54 6.25 22.96
CA SER A 416 -18.73 6.89 21.94
C SER A 416 -17.24 6.49 22.06
N LEU A 417 -16.65 6.00 20.98
CA LEU A 417 -15.27 5.51 20.96
C LEU A 417 -14.27 6.62 21.30
N ASN A 418 -14.54 7.84 20.84
CA ASN A 418 -13.73 9.01 21.16
C ASN A 418 -13.80 9.32 22.68
N SER A 419 -15.00 9.33 23.23
CA SER A 419 -15.18 9.56 24.66
C SER A 419 -14.51 8.47 25.51
N LEU A 420 -14.65 7.19 25.14
CA LEU A 420 -13.98 6.07 25.81
C LEU A 420 -12.45 6.27 25.80
N ARG A 421 -11.87 6.47 24.62
CA ARG A 421 -10.41 6.56 24.46
C ARG A 421 -9.82 7.85 25.05
N ASN A 422 -10.57 8.95 25.09
CA ASN A 422 -10.14 10.16 25.78
C ASN A 422 -10.01 9.97 27.30
N ASN A 423 -10.77 9.05 27.87
CA ASN A 423 -10.73 8.72 29.31
C ASN A 423 -9.76 7.57 29.65
N ILE A 424 -8.95 7.11 28.70
CA ILE A 424 -7.95 6.05 28.89
C ILE A 424 -6.57 6.59 28.50
N SER A 425 -5.58 6.54 29.39
CA SER A 425 -4.16 6.68 29.06
C SER A 425 -3.52 5.31 28.99
N LEU A 426 -2.79 5.03 27.90
CA LEU A 426 -2.07 3.78 27.68
C LEU A 426 -0.57 4.06 27.59
N VAL A 427 0.21 3.38 28.42
CA VAL A 427 1.66 3.26 28.31
C VAL A 427 1.94 1.85 27.80
N SER A 428 2.32 1.72 26.55
CA SER A 428 2.57 0.42 25.88
C SER A 428 3.98 -0.08 26.12
N GLN A 429 4.17 -1.38 25.99
CA GLN A 429 5.47 -2.06 26.06
C GLN A 429 6.44 -1.51 25.00
N GLU A 430 6.00 -1.44 23.75
CA GLU A 430 6.75 -0.82 22.69
C GLU A 430 6.36 0.66 22.54
N THR A 431 7.28 1.54 22.85
CA THR A 431 7.06 2.99 22.73
C THR A 431 7.36 3.45 21.31
N ILE A 432 6.32 3.87 20.59
CA ILE A 432 6.46 4.45 19.26
C ILE A 432 6.80 5.94 19.38
N ILE A 433 7.94 6.32 18.81
CA ILE A 433 8.41 7.70 18.72
C ILE A 433 8.33 8.15 17.27
N TYR A 434 7.66 9.26 17.01
CA TYR A 434 7.58 9.87 15.69
C TYR A 434 8.81 10.72 15.42
N ASN A 435 9.23 10.77 14.17
CA ASN A 435 10.29 11.68 13.70
C ASN A 435 9.82 13.14 13.73
N LYS A 436 9.66 13.66 14.93
CA LYS A 436 9.22 15.02 15.26
C LYS A 436 9.99 15.52 16.49
N SER A 437 9.77 16.77 16.88
CA SER A 437 10.40 17.35 18.07
C SER A 437 9.97 16.63 19.36
N PHE A 438 10.73 16.79 20.45
CA PHE A 438 10.30 16.34 21.78
C PHE A 438 8.98 16.98 22.19
N MET A 439 8.81 18.26 21.93
CA MET A 439 7.59 19.01 22.18
C MET A 439 6.38 18.34 21.51
N ASP A 440 6.47 18.06 20.21
CA ASP A 440 5.39 17.44 19.45
C ASP A 440 5.11 16.01 19.90
N ASN A 441 6.17 15.25 20.19
CA ASN A 441 6.01 13.88 20.68
C ASN A 441 5.26 13.81 22.02
N ILE A 442 5.49 14.75 22.94
CA ILE A 442 4.74 14.81 24.20
C ILE A 442 3.32 15.33 23.96
N ARG A 443 3.15 16.33 23.06
CA ARG A 443 1.86 16.94 22.71
C ARG A 443 0.83 15.93 22.17
N PHE A 444 1.25 14.77 21.66
CA PHE A 444 0.33 13.70 21.30
C PHE A 444 -0.54 13.21 22.47
N GLY A 445 -0.16 13.43 23.71
CA GLY A 445 -1.02 13.17 24.86
C GLY A 445 -2.26 14.08 24.90
N ASN A 446 -2.10 15.36 24.50
CA ASN A 446 -3.18 16.34 24.36
C ASN A 446 -2.74 17.42 23.36
N LEU A 447 -3.34 17.40 22.16
CA LEU A 447 -2.94 18.29 21.05
C LEU A 447 -3.19 19.78 21.35
N GLU A 448 -4.13 20.10 22.22
CA GLU A 448 -4.50 21.47 22.59
C GLU A 448 -3.73 21.97 23.82
N ALA A 449 -2.84 21.16 24.38
CA ALA A 449 -2.11 21.53 25.59
C ALA A 449 -1.11 22.67 25.31
N PRO A 450 -1.10 23.73 26.13
CA PRO A 450 -0.10 24.79 26.04
C PRO A 450 1.28 24.28 26.48
N ASP A 451 2.34 24.91 25.97
CA ASP A 451 3.73 24.48 26.15
C ASP A 451 4.14 24.32 27.63
N HIS A 452 3.64 25.16 28.53
CA HIS A 452 3.96 25.04 29.97
C HIS A 452 3.44 23.73 30.58
N LYS A 453 2.28 23.20 30.11
CA LYS A 453 1.78 21.89 30.54
C LYS A 453 2.61 20.75 29.99
N ILE A 454 3.10 20.88 28.77
CA ILE A 454 4.00 19.90 28.13
C ILE A 454 5.31 19.82 28.92
N LYS A 455 5.92 20.98 29.23
CA LYS A 455 7.13 21.05 30.05
C LYS A 455 6.90 20.46 31.46
N LYS A 456 5.76 20.76 32.10
CA LYS A 456 5.39 20.17 33.38
C LYS A 456 5.22 18.66 33.33
N ALA A 457 4.62 18.14 32.25
CA ALA A 457 4.50 16.70 32.03
C ALA A 457 5.86 16.03 31.86
N ALA A 458 6.80 16.68 31.13
CA ALA A 458 8.17 16.21 30.98
C ALA A 458 8.94 16.23 32.31
N MET A 459 8.76 17.26 33.15
CA MET A 459 9.35 17.31 34.49
C MET A 459 8.82 16.16 35.36
N ASN A 460 7.50 15.96 35.37
CA ASN A 460 6.87 14.90 36.13
C ASN A 460 7.23 13.48 35.61
N ALA A 461 7.65 13.35 34.36
CA ALA A 461 8.13 12.10 33.75
C ALA A 461 9.66 11.94 33.86
N ASP A 462 10.34 12.86 34.54
CA ASP A 462 11.79 12.85 34.74
C ASP A 462 12.61 12.76 33.42
N ILE A 463 12.16 13.51 32.40
CA ILE A 463 12.85 13.61 31.10
C ILE A 463 13.22 15.07 30.74
N HIS A 464 12.81 16.03 31.57
CA HIS A 464 13.00 17.46 31.30
C HIS A 464 14.47 17.85 31.12
N GLU A 465 15.33 17.44 32.04
CA GLU A 465 16.78 17.76 32.00
C GLU A 465 17.44 17.19 30.76
N PHE A 466 17.12 15.95 30.40
CA PHE A 466 17.64 15.35 29.17
C PHE A 466 17.21 16.15 27.93
N ILE A 467 15.96 16.59 27.88
CA ILE A 467 15.44 17.39 26.76
C ILE A 467 16.12 18.76 26.71
N THR A 468 16.26 19.45 27.84
CA THR A 468 16.87 20.79 27.89
C THR A 468 18.36 20.77 27.54
N ASN A 469 19.06 19.69 27.82
CA ASN A 469 20.47 19.48 27.45
C ASN A 469 20.66 19.01 25.99
N SER A 470 19.57 18.75 25.25
CA SER A 470 19.63 18.44 23.82
C SER A 470 19.90 19.71 23.00
N LEU A 471 20.44 19.56 21.76
CA LEU A 471 20.94 20.65 20.92
C LEU A 471 19.98 21.85 20.82
N ASP A 472 18.69 21.57 20.54
CA ASP A 472 17.61 22.58 20.39
C ASP A 472 16.55 22.46 21.50
N GLY A 473 16.90 21.82 22.63
CA GLY A 473 15.98 21.59 23.74
C GLY A 473 14.72 20.85 23.27
N TYR A 474 13.55 21.40 23.61
CA TYR A 474 12.27 20.81 23.23
C TYR A 474 12.00 20.75 21.72
N ASN A 475 12.71 21.56 20.91
CA ASN A 475 12.56 21.57 19.45
C ASN A 475 13.48 20.54 18.76
N THR A 476 14.36 19.87 19.49
CA THR A 476 15.22 18.81 18.95
C THR A 476 14.36 17.70 18.34
N VAL A 477 14.63 17.37 17.07
CA VAL A 477 13.96 16.28 16.34
C VAL A 477 14.58 14.95 16.74
N VAL A 478 13.75 14.00 17.14
CA VAL A 478 14.17 12.75 17.82
C VAL A 478 14.66 11.66 16.85
N GLY A 479 14.56 11.88 15.53
CA GLY A 479 14.91 10.88 14.53
C GLY A 479 13.85 9.78 14.36
N GLU A 480 14.03 8.96 13.34
CA GLU A 480 13.10 7.88 12.97
C GLU A 480 13.10 6.77 14.04
N GLY A 481 11.91 6.45 14.56
CA GLY A 481 11.74 5.43 15.61
C GLY A 481 12.44 5.77 16.94
N GLY A 482 12.93 7.01 17.10
CA GLY A 482 13.67 7.41 18.29
C GLY A 482 15.02 6.70 18.43
N ASN A 483 15.70 6.42 17.32
CA ASN A 483 16.98 5.68 17.33
C ASN A 483 18.08 6.36 18.14
N THR A 484 17.96 7.65 18.41
CA THR A 484 18.88 8.44 19.25
C THR A 484 18.60 8.31 20.75
N LEU A 485 17.49 7.68 21.14
CA LEU A 485 17.04 7.57 22.52
C LEU A 485 17.31 6.19 23.11
N SER A 486 17.72 6.16 24.37
CA SER A 486 17.75 4.92 25.17
C SER A 486 16.33 4.38 25.43
N GLY A 487 16.21 3.10 25.79
CA GLY A 487 14.92 2.50 26.16
C GLY A 487 14.21 3.27 27.29
N GLY A 488 14.96 3.69 28.32
CA GLY A 488 14.44 4.49 29.43
C GLY A 488 13.93 5.86 29.00
N GLN A 489 14.64 6.55 28.11
CA GLN A 489 14.21 7.85 27.58
C GLN A 489 12.94 7.74 26.75
N LYS A 490 12.83 6.71 25.89
CA LYS A 490 11.58 6.42 25.17
C LYS A 490 10.42 6.18 26.12
N GLN A 491 10.65 5.41 27.16
CA GLN A 491 9.63 5.09 28.16
C GLN A 491 9.19 6.33 28.94
N ARG A 492 10.12 7.17 29.41
CA ARG A 492 9.81 8.45 30.07
C ARG A 492 9.01 9.39 29.15
N LEU A 493 9.31 9.40 27.84
CA LEU A 493 8.55 10.16 26.86
C LEU A 493 7.10 9.64 26.71
N SER A 494 6.90 8.31 26.74
CA SER A 494 5.57 7.70 26.77
C SER A 494 4.79 8.03 28.04
N ILE A 495 5.47 8.03 29.18
CA ILE A 495 4.90 8.41 30.46
C ILE A 495 4.52 9.90 30.45
N ALA A 496 5.35 10.79 29.90
CA ALA A 496 5.03 12.21 29.73
C ALA A 496 3.74 12.42 28.92
N ARG A 497 3.54 11.64 27.84
CA ARG A 497 2.27 11.63 27.08
C ARG A 497 1.08 11.24 27.96
N ALA A 498 1.23 10.18 28.76
CA ALA A 498 0.16 9.71 29.65
C ALA A 498 -0.17 10.72 30.75
N ILE A 499 0.84 11.40 31.30
CA ILE A 499 0.67 12.51 32.28
C ILE A 499 -0.07 13.69 31.64
N LEU A 500 0.35 14.11 30.44
CA LEU A 500 -0.26 15.23 29.72
C LEU A 500 -1.72 14.97 29.37
N LYS A 501 -2.07 13.72 29.05
CA LYS A 501 -3.44 13.29 28.75
C LYS A 501 -4.33 13.31 29.98
N ASP A 502 -3.76 13.01 31.14
CA ASP A 502 -4.40 13.03 32.46
C ASP A 502 -5.76 12.31 32.55
N ALA A 503 -5.84 11.14 31.88
CA ALA A 503 -7.07 10.35 31.86
C ALA A 503 -7.31 9.63 33.23
N PRO A 504 -8.59 9.40 33.61
CA PRO A 504 -8.96 8.76 34.87
C PRO A 504 -8.72 7.24 34.91
N ILE A 505 -8.54 6.61 33.75
CA ILE A 505 -8.12 5.20 33.59
C ILE A 505 -6.69 5.19 33.07
N LEU A 506 -5.81 4.46 33.74
CA LEU A 506 -4.42 4.28 33.34
C LEU A 506 -4.13 2.80 33.08
N LEU A 507 -3.69 2.49 31.90
CA LEU A 507 -3.29 1.15 31.46
C LEU A 507 -1.78 1.12 31.23
N LEU A 508 -1.09 0.21 31.92
CA LEU A 508 0.37 0.06 31.88
C LEU A 508 0.71 -1.35 31.38
N ASP A 509 1.25 -1.45 30.17
CA ASP A 509 1.68 -2.73 29.57
C ASP A 509 3.20 -2.85 29.67
N GLU A 510 3.69 -3.60 30.68
CA GLU A 510 5.12 -3.85 30.93
C GLU A 510 6.01 -2.59 30.90
N ALA A 511 5.54 -1.52 31.53
CA ALA A 511 6.16 -0.20 31.44
C ALA A 511 7.63 -0.11 31.92
N THR A 512 8.22 -1.17 32.49
CA THR A 512 9.59 -1.16 33.03
C THR A 512 10.41 -2.41 32.68
N SER A 513 9.93 -3.26 31.75
CA SER A 513 10.53 -4.59 31.51
C SER A 513 11.93 -4.56 30.88
N SER A 514 12.28 -3.52 30.14
CA SER A 514 13.54 -3.39 29.37
C SER A 514 14.55 -2.41 30.00
N LEU A 515 14.38 -2.05 31.29
CA LEU A 515 15.17 -1.01 31.93
C LEU A 515 16.16 -1.62 32.95
N ASP A 516 17.29 -0.95 33.12
CA ASP A 516 18.22 -1.19 34.20
C ASP A 516 17.61 -0.83 35.55
N SER A 517 18.14 -1.38 36.65
CA SER A 517 17.53 -1.27 37.98
C SER A 517 17.44 0.16 38.52
N GLU A 518 18.38 1.04 38.16
CA GLU A 518 18.38 2.45 38.60
C GLU A 518 17.27 3.25 37.90
N THR A 519 17.27 3.22 36.57
CA THR A 519 16.22 3.84 35.74
C THR A 519 14.82 3.31 36.09
N GLU A 520 14.71 2.02 36.41
CA GLU A 520 13.46 1.41 36.84
C GLU A 520 12.94 2.00 38.16
N SER A 521 13.82 2.16 39.14
CA SER A 521 13.45 2.73 40.44
C SER A 521 12.89 4.15 40.28
N GLU A 522 13.50 4.97 39.46
CA GLU A 522 13.07 6.33 39.16
C GLU A 522 11.71 6.35 38.43
N ILE A 523 11.55 5.50 37.42
CA ILE A 523 10.28 5.39 36.70
C ILE A 523 9.17 4.86 37.61
N ASN A 524 9.44 3.92 38.47
CA ASN A 524 8.44 3.43 39.44
C ASN A 524 7.97 4.52 40.39
N LYS A 525 8.85 5.39 40.90
CA LYS A 525 8.46 6.56 41.70
C LYS A 525 7.55 7.51 40.91
N THR A 526 7.89 7.75 39.64
CA THR A 526 7.06 8.54 38.74
C THR A 526 5.68 7.89 38.52
N LEU A 527 5.63 6.57 38.27
CA LEU A 527 4.39 5.82 38.09
C LEU A 527 3.53 5.83 39.36
N GLU A 528 4.11 5.73 40.55
CA GLU A 528 3.36 5.85 41.82
C GLU A 528 2.67 7.21 41.96
N THR A 529 3.32 8.27 41.51
CA THR A 529 2.74 9.63 41.54
C THR A 529 1.55 9.77 40.61
N ILE A 530 1.67 9.25 39.38
CA ILE A 530 0.62 9.38 38.35
C ILE A 530 -0.55 8.41 38.52
N THR A 531 -0.39 7.34 39.30
CA THR A 531 -1.46 6.36 39.60
C THR A 531 -2.39 6.85 40.71
N LYS A 532 -2.00 7.85 41.52
CA LYS A 532 -2.84 8.42 42.55
C LYS A 532 -4.15 8.94 41.96
N ASN A 533 -5.26 8.57 42.58
CA ASN A 533 -6.62 8.96 42.17
C ASN A 533 -7.00 8.52 40.73
N LYS A 534 -6.42 7.44 40.22
CA LYS A 534 -6.78 6.85 38.93
C LYS A 534 -7.06 5.35 39.09
N THR A 535 -8.01 4.84 38.33
CA THR A 535 -8.18 3.39 38.18
C THR A 535 -7.08 2.85 37.28
N THR A 536 -6.18 2.06 37.85
CA THR A 536 -4.97 1.61 37.19
C THR A 536 -4.96 0.10 36.98
N ILE A 537 -4.66 -0.33 35.78
CA ILE A 537 -4.41 -1.74 35.44
C ILE A 537 -3.00 -1.84 34.90
N THR A 538 -2.18 -2.67 35.54
CA THR A 538 -0.79 -2.89 35.11
C THR A 538 -0.54 -4.35 34.79
N ILE A 539 0.13 -4.63 33.67
CA ILE A 539 0.74 -5.94 33.43
C ILE A 539 2.10 -5.94 34.11
N ALA A 540 2.22 -6.74 35.14
CA ALA A 540 3.40 -6.78 35.98
C ALA A 540 4.19 -8.09 35.76
N HIS A 541 5.47 -7.92 35.45
CA HIS A 541 6.46 -9.01 35.44
C HIS A 541 7.45 -8.89 36.60
N LYS A 542 7.51 -7.74 37.26
CA LYS A 542 8.44 -7.47 38.36
C LYS A 542 7.74 -7.46 39.70
N LEU A 543 8.42 -7.99 40.70
CA LEU A 543 7.88 -8.20 42.05
C LEU A 543 7.45 -6.89 42.75
N SER A 544 8.24 -5.82 42.58
CA SER A 544 7.95 -4.51 43.15
C SER A 544 6.57 -3.97 42.75
N THR A 545 6.24 -4.12 41.48
CA THR A 545 4.95 -3.67 40.91
C THR A 545 3.78 -4.54 41.42
N ILE A 546 4.01 -5.85 41.58
CA ILE A 546 3.00 -6.81 42.03
C ILE A 546 2.66 -6.59 43.50
N VAL A 547 3.67 -6.45 44.36
CA VAL A 547 3.50 -6.34 45.81
C VAL A 547 2.77 -5.04 46.20
N ASN A 548 3.02 -3.94 45.46
CA ASN A 548 2.42 -2.62 45.71
C ASN A 548 1.02 -2.43 45.07
N SER A 549 0.40 -3.49 44.57
CA SER A 549 -0.94 -3.44 43.97
C SER A 549 -2.01 -3.78 44.99
N ASP A 550 -3.15 -3.06 44.96
CA ASP A 550 -4.29 -3.31 45.87
C ASP A 550 -4.92 -4.69 45.61
N GLN A 551 -4.92 -5.11 44.36
CA GLN A 551 -5.46 -6.39 43.92
C GLN A 551 -4.59 -7.00 42.81
N ILE A 552 -4.43 -8.30 42.84
CA ILE A 552 -3.74 -9.10 41.85
C ILE A 552 -4.74 -10.05 41.19
N ILE A 553 -4.75 -10.08 39.86
CA ILE A 553 -5.53 -11.03 39.06
C ILE A 553 -4.55 -11.98 38.38
N LEU A 554 -4.65 -13.25 38.77
CA LEU A 554 -3.72 -14.30 38.31
C LEU A 554 -4.30 -15.03 37.11
N PHE A 555 -3.60 -14.92 35.98
CA PHE A 555 -3.99 -15.55 34.72
C PHE A 555 -3.19 -16.82 34.44
N ASN A 556 -3.88 -17.85 33.95
CA ASN A 556 -3.26 -19.07 33.42
C ASN A 556 -4.07 -19.55 32.22
N LYS A 557 -3.41 -19.68 31.05
CA LYS A 557 -4.01 -20.21 29.81
C LYS A 557 -5.40 -19.61 29.50
N GLY A 558 -5.50 -18.28 29.56
CA GLY A 558 -6.73 -17.55 29.22
C GLY A 558 -7.83 -17.59 30.28
N LYS A 559 -7.58 -18.08 31.49
CA LYS A 559 -8.53 -18.12 32.62
C LYS A 559 -7.95 -17.44 33.84
N ILE A 560 -8.83 -16.93 34.70
CA ILE A 560 -8.45 -16.43 36.01
C ILE A 560 -8.39 -17.61 36.99
N VAL A 561 -7.23 -17.78 37.63
CA VAL A 561 -6.98 -18.87 38.61
C VAL A 561 -6.84 -18.37 40.04
N GLY A 562 -6.86 -17.06 40.26
CA GLY A 562 -6.85 -16.43 41.59
C GLY A 562 -7.03 -14.94 41.51
N ILE A 563 -7.69 -14.37 42.49
CA ILE A 563 -7.88 -12.93 42.70
C ILE A 563 -7.67 -12.65 44.20
N GLY A 564 -6.86 -11.66 44.52
CA GLY A 564 -6.62 -11.27 45.92
C GLY A 564 -5.43 -10.34 46.06
N SER A 565 -5.08 -9.97 47.29
CA SER A 565 -3.85 -9.27 47.61
C SER A 565 -2.61 -10.18 47.54
N HIS A 566 -1.43 -9.57 47.51
CA HIS A 566 -0.17 -10.35 47.56
C HIS A 566 -0.14 -11.30 48.77
N LYS A 567 -0.54 -10.82 49.97
CA LYS A 567 -0.56 -11.60 51.21
C LYS A 567 -1.53 -12.79 51.16
N GLU A 568 -2.64 -12.65 50.49
CA GLU A 568 -3.63 -13.72 50.33
C GLU A 568 -3.18 -14.76 49.29
N LEU A 569 -2.70 -14.32 48.13
CA LEU A 569 -2.31 -15.21 47.05
C LEU A 569 -1.03 -15.99 47.38
N ILE A 570 -0.09 -15.41 48.12
CA ILE A 570 1.12 -16.14 48.55
C ILE A 570 0.77 -17.30 49.50
N LYS A 571 -0.35 -17.20 50.25
CA LYS A 571 -0.82 -18.26 51.15
C LYS A 571 -1.68 -19.30 50.43
N SER A 572 -2.56 -18.86 49.54
CA SER A 572 -3.61 -19.70 48.94
C SER A 572 -3.27 -20.32 47.61
N SER A 573 -2.32 -19.75 46.81
CA SER A 573 -2.03 -20.20 45.47
C SER A 573 -0.61 -20.72 45.26
N ASN A 574 -0.46 -22.01 45.09
CA ASN A 574 0.82 -22.61 44.75
C ASN A 574 1.36 -22.12 43.38
N TYR A 575 0.47 -21.81 42.44
CA TYR A 575 0.83 -21.24 41.15
C TYR A 575 1.41 -19.83 41.28
N TYR A 576 0.81 -19.00 42.15
CA TYR A 576 1.35 -17.66 42.43
C TYR A 576 2.70 -17.74 43.14
N LYS A 577 2.87 -18.63 44.13
CA LYS A 577 4.17 -18.85 44.81
C LYS A 577 5.26 -19.20 43.81
N LYS A 578 4.95 -20.11 42.88
CA LYS A 578 5.90 -20.52 41.86
C LYS A 578 6.31 -19.36 40.94
N LEU A 579 5.35 -18.52 40.49
CA LEU A 579 5.65 -17.33 39.68
C LEU A 579 6.45 -16.29 40.47
N TYR A 580 6.12 -16.09 41.75
CA TYR A 580 6.83 -15.17 42.62
C TYR A 580 8.29 -15.59 42.82
N ASN A 581 8.54 -16.88 43.10
CA ASN A 581 9.91 -17.41 43.30
C ASN A 581 10.73 -17.45 42.00
N LEU A 582 10.11 -17.49 40.83
CA LEU A 582 10.80 -17.43 39.53
C LEU A 582 11.14 -16.00 39.11
N GLY A 583 10.53 -14.99 39.70
CA GLY A 583 10.76 -13.57 39.44
C GLY A 583 11.59 -12.88 40.52
N ALA A 584 11.93 -13.59 41.60
CA ALA A 584 12.88 -13.21 42.62
C ALA A 584 14.24 -13.77 42.25
#